data_ebdafcb9964cdb0a8ff22735f2db85ff
#
_entry.id   ebdafcb9964cdb0a8ff22735f2db85ff
#
_cell.length_a   1.000
_cell.length_b   1.000
_cell.length_c   1.000
_cell.angle_alpha   90.00
_cell.angle_beta   90.00
_cell.angle_gamma   90.00
#
_symmetry.space_group_name_H-M   'P 1'
#
loop_
_entity.id
_entity.type
_entity.pdbx_description
1 polymer ?
#
loop_
_entity_poly.entity_id
_entity_poly.type
_entity_poly.pdbx_seq_one_letter_code
_entity_poly.pdbx_strand_id
1 'polypeptide(L)'
;DWTQSATQLERKVRAFDPWPVAETQLFGERLRIWAARAHSQGVLLPAGQVIGMGADGIDVACGEGVLRITQIQREGGRRMPVAAWLNARPELLRLATAPAE
;
A
#
# COMPACT_ATOMS: atom_id res chain seq x y z
N ASP A 1 -1.68 6.88 -9.38
CA ASP A 1 -1.88 6.04 -10.56
C ASP A 1 -0.96 4.82 -10.50
N TRP A 2 -1.55 3.67 -10.24
CA TRP A 2 -0.81 2.42 -10.05
C TRP A 2 -0.12 1.92 -11.32
N THR A 3 -0.44 2.47 -12.49
CA THR A 3 0.23 2.07 -13.75
C THR A 3 1.65 2.59 -13.84
N GLN A 4 2.04 3.52 -12.99
CA GLN A 4 3.43 3.98 -12.90
C GLN A 4 4.29 2.90 -12.25
N SER A 5 5.62 3.03 -12.39
CA SER A 5 6.52 2.09 -11.73
C SER A 5 6.50 2.30 -10.22
N ALA A 6 6.81 1.24 -9.47
CA ALA A 6 6.90 1.32 -8.01
C ALA A 6 7.93 2.38 -7.58
N THR A 7 9.04 2.49 -8.30
CA THR A 7 10.07 3.49 -8.00
C THR A 7 9.54 4.91 -8.16
N GLN A 8 8.77 5.16 -9.22
CA GLN A 8 8.17 6.48 -9.43
C GLN A 8 7.16 6.80 -8.32
N LEU A 9 6.35 5.83 -7.93
CA LEU A 9 5.36 6.02 -6.86
C LEU A 9 6.03 6.24 -5.51
N GLU A 10 7.11 5.51 -5.23
CA GLU A 10 7.88 5.72 -3.99
C GLU A 10 8.41 7.16 -3.93
N ARG A 11 8.95 7.65 -5.03
CA ARG A 11 9.44 9.03 -5.11
C ARG A 11 8.32 10.03 -4.89
N LYS A 12 7.14 9.75 -5.45
CA LYS A 12 5.98 10.61 -5.31
C LYS A 12 5.52 10.71 -3.86
N VAL A 13 5.50 9.58 -3.15
CA VAL A 13 5.16 9.55 -1.73
C VAL A 13 6.14 10.40 -0.93
N ARG A 14 7.44 10.26 -1.19
CA ARG A 14 8.46 11.04 -0.50
C ARG A 14 8.38 12.53 -0.84
N ALA A 15 8.10 12.86 -2.09
CA ALA A 15 8.02 14.26 -2.53
C ALA A 15 6.85 14.99 -1.87
N PHE A 16 5.77 14.27 -1.55
CA PHE A 16 4.59 14.86 -0.95
C PHE A 16 4.67 14.91 0.58
N ASP A 17 5.60 14.16 1.20
CA ASP A 17 5.81 14.24 2.63
C ASP A 17 6.56 15.53 2.98
N PRO A 18 6.19 16.30 4.01
CA PRO A 18 5.05 16.01 4.90
C PRO A 18 3.70 16.45 4.38
N TRP A 19 3.65 17.22 3.32
CA TRP A 19 2.40 17.81 2.88
C TRP A 19 2.46 18.28 1.43
N PRO A 20 1.49 17.95 0.57
CA PRO A 20 0.38 17.00 0.76
C PRO A 20 0.84 15.54 0.59
N VAL A 21 0.10 14.62 1.18
CA VAL A 21 0.38 13.18 1.15
C VAL A 21 -0.35 12.53 -0.02
N ALA A 22 0.28 11.53 -0.65
CA ALA A 22 -0.38 10.73 -1.68
C ALA A 22 -1.58 9.98 -1.09
N GLU A 23 -2.62 9.82 -1.89
CA GLU A 23 -3.84 9.13 -1.47
C GLU A 23 -4.15 7.97 -2.40
N THR A 24 -4.80 6.95 -1.84
CA THR A 24 -5.33 5.84 -2.61
C THR A 24 -6.59 5.31 -1.96
N GLN A 25 -7.30 4.44 -2.67
CA GLN A 25 -8.46 3.76 -2.13
C GLN A 25 -8.19 2.26 -2.14
N LEU A 26 -8.23 1.64 -0.97
CA LEU A 26 -8.02 0.21 -0.80
C LEU A 26 -9.12 -0.35 0.08
N PHE A 27 -9.68 -1.50 -0.32
CA PHE A 27 -10.72 -2.18 0.43
C PHE A 27 -11.90 -1.27 0.76
N GLY A 28 -12.27 -0.39 -0.21
CA GLY A 28 -13.38 0.54 -0.04
C GLY A 28 -13.10 1.72 0.88
N GLU A 29 -11.86 1.89 1.29
CA GLU A 29 -11.47 2.92 2.24
C GLU A 29 -10.42 3.84 1.63
N ARG A 30 -10.60 5.15 1.82
CA ARG A 30 -9.62 6.13 1.36
C ARG A 30 -8.50 6.24 2.38
N LEU A 31 -7.27 6.02 1.92
CA LEU A 31 -6.09 6.04 2.77
C LEU A 31 -5.08 7.04 2.22
N ARG A 32 -4.44 7.78 3.11
CA ARG A 32 -3.27 8.57 2.78
C ARG A 32 -2.03 7.70 2.99
N ILE A 33 -1.10 7.78 2.05
CA ILE A 33 0.13 7.02 2.11
C ILE A 33 1.23 7.93 2.62
N TRP A 34 1.76 7.62 3.80
CA TRP A 34 2.82 8.40 4.43
C TRP A 34 4.21 7.86 4.15
N ALA A 35 4.34 6.54 3.99
CA ALA A 35 5.61 5.92 3.69
C ALA A 35 5.39 4.66 2.88
N ALA A 36 6.30 4.42 1.93
CA ALA A 36 6.24 3.26 1.06
C ALA A 36 7.64 2.96 0.54
N ARG A 37 7.85 1.71 0.11
CA ARG A 37 9.09 1.25 -0.48
C ARG A 37 8.82 0.53 -1.78
N ALA A 38 9.65 0.79 -2.78
CA ALA A 38 9.58 0.09 -4.05
C ALA A 38 10.39 -1.21 -3.99
N HIS A 39 9.84 -2.26 -4.57
CA HIS A 39 10.54 -3.53 -4.74
C HIS A 39 10.53 -3.91 -6.21
N SER A 40 11.70 -4.30 -6.73
CA SER A 40 11.84 -4.80 -8.10
C SER A 40 11.44 -6.26 -8.13
N GLN A 41 10.18 -6.51 -8.26
CA GLN A 41 9.65 -7.86 -8.25
C GLN A 41 8.82 -8.06 -9.51
N GLY A 42 9.09 -9.15 -10.25
CA GLY A 42 8.31 -9.50 -11.41
C GLY A 42 6.94 -10.03 -10.99
N VAL A 43 5.91 -9.25 -11.20
CA VAL A 43 4.55 -9.63 -10.84
C VAL A 43 3.67 -9.52 -12.07
N LEU A 44 2.93 -10.60 -12.35
CA LEU A 44 2.02 -10.65 -13.50
C LEU A 44 0.58 -10.39 -13.07
N LEU A 45 0.40 -9.39 -12.22
CA LEU A 45 -0.92 -8.98 -11.75
C LEU A 45 -1.25 -7.58 -12.26
N PRO A 46 -2.53 -7.28 -12.47
CA PRO A 46 -2.92 -5.93 -12.90
C PRO A 46 -2.45 -4.87 -11.90
N ALA A 47 -2.05 -3.73 -12.44
CA ALA A 47 -1.66 -2.60 -11.61
C ALA A 47 -2.80 -2.19 -10.68
N GLY A 48 -2.47 -1.94 -9.41
CA GLY A 48 -3.44 -1.58 -8.40
C GLY A 48 -3.97 -2.75 -7.59
N GLN A 49 -3.64 -3.96 -7.97
CA GLN A 49 -4.09 -5.14 -7.23
C GLN A 49 -3.20 -5.38 -6.02
N VAL A 50 -3.82 -5.61 -4.88
CA VAL A 50 -3.11 -5.96 -3.65
C VAL A 50 -2.59 -7.38 -3.78
N ILE A 51 -1.29 -7.56 -3.59
CA ILE A 51 -0.62 -8.86 -3.70
C ILE A 51 -0.59 -9.57 -2.35
N GLY A 52 -0.37 -8.80 -1.29
CA GLY A 52 -0.29 -9.34 0.06
C GLY A 52 -0.29 -8.24 1.08
N MET A 53 -0.50 -8.60 2.34
CA MET A 53 -0.44 -7.69 3.48
C MET A 53 0.01 -8.42 4.71
N GLY A 54 0.66 -7.68 5.57
CA GLY A 54 1.16 -8.21 6.83
C GLY A 54 1.74 -7.09 7.67
N ALA A 55 2.48 -7.47 8.71
CA ALA A 55 3.10 -6.50 9.62
C ALA A 55 4.05 -5.56 8.90
N ASP A 56 4.65 -6.00 7.78
CA ASP A 56 5.62 -5.21 7.03
C ASP A 56 4.98 -4.20 6.08
N GLY A 57 3.69 -4.33 5.79
CA GLY A 57 3.00 -3.40 4.92
C GLY A 57 1.99 -4.05 3.99
N ILE A 58 1.49 -3.25 3.08
CA ILE A 58 0.57 -3.69 2.03
C ILE A 58 1.32 -3.63 0.70
N ASP A 59 1.42 -4.77 0.02
CA ASP A 59 2.10 -4.85 -1.27
C ASP A 59 1.09 -4.72 -2.39
N VAL A 60 1.31 -3.75 -3.27
CA VAL A 60 0.42 -3.45 -4.39
C VAL A 60 1.19 -3.56 -5.69
N ALA A 61 0.62 -4.28 -6.66
CA ALA A 61 1.22 -4.39 -7.99
C ALA A 61 1.18 -3.03 -8.69
N CYS A 62 2.28 -2.70 -9.34
CA CYS A 62 2.40 -1.45 -10.10
C CYS A 62 2.60 -1.77 -11.59
N GLY A 63 2.70 -0.74 -12.42
CA GLY A 63 3.02 -0.93 -13.82
C GLY A 63 4.36 -1.65 -13.99
N GLU A 64 5.29 -1.40 -13.08
CA GLU A 64 6.54 -2.12 -12.99
C GLU A 64 6.91 -2.22 -11.52
N GLY A 65 7.15 -3.44 -11.04
CA GLY A 65 7.51 -3.68 -9.64
C GLY A 65 6.33 -3.68 -8.69
N VAL A 66 6.63 -3.62 -7.42
CA VAL A 66 5.67 -3.68 -6.32
C VAL A 66 5.94 -2.52 -5.37
N LEU A 67 4.89 -1.84 -4.94
CA LEU A 67 5.02 -0.81 -3.91
C LEU A 67 4.54 -1.39 -2.59
N ARG A 68 5.42 -1.39 -1.59
CA ARG A 68 5.07 -1.78 -0.22
C ARG A 68 4.71 -0.53 0.58
N ILE A 69 3.44 -0.40 0.91
CA ILE A 69 2.94 0.70 1.72
C ILE A 69 3.16 0.34 3.18
N THR A 70 3.91 1.17 3.91
CA THR A 70 4.29 0.87 5.29
C THR A 70 3.57 1.72 6.33
N GLN A 71 3.21 2.95 5.99
CA GLN A 71 2.49 3.84 6.90
C GLN A 71 1.36 4.52 6.17
N ILE A 72 0.21 4.58 6.82
CA ILE A 72 -1.02 5.09 6.26
C ILE A 72 -1.76 5.96 7.27
N GLN A 73 -2.78 6.67 6.77
CA GLN A 73 -3.69 7.43 7.60
C GLN A 73 -5.08 7.30 7.02
N ARG A 74 -6.02 6.89 7.85
CA ARG A 74 -7.43 6.86 7.48
C ARG A 74 -7.99 8.28 7.47
N GLU A 75 -9.05 8.48 6.69
CA GLU A 75 -9.78 9.74 6.71
C GLU A 75 -10.27 10.02 8.12
N GLY A 76 -9.92 11.19 8.65
CA GLY A 76 -10.25 11.58 10.02
C GLY A 76 -9.43 10.90 11.11
N GLY A 77 -8.45 10.07 10.73
CA GLY A 77 -7.65 9.33 11.69
C GLY A 77 -6.24 9.87 11.85
N ARG A 78 -5.35 9.02 12.34
CA ARG A 78 -3.93 9.35 12.56
C ARG A 78 -3.05 8.56 11.63
N ARG A 79 -1.85 9.09 11.37
CA ARG A 79 -0.78 8.33 10.74
C ARG A 79 -0.45 7.12 11.62
N MET A 80 -0.34 5.94 11.01
CA MET A 80 -0.04 4.72 11.73
C MET A 80 0.69 3.73 10.83
N PRO A 81 1.45 2.79 11.42
CA PRO A 81 1.97 1.67 10.64
C PRO A 81 0.84 0.79 10.12
N VAL A 82 1.07 0.15 8.98
CA VAL A 82 0.07 -0.77 8.42
C VAL A 82 -0.30 -1.88 9.41
N ALA A 83 0.67 -2.36 10.21
CA ALA A 83 0.39 -3.39 11.21
C ALA A 83 -0.74 -2.97 12.17
N ALA A 84 -0.71 -1.73 12.63
CA ALA A 84 -1.76 -1.22 13.53
C ALA A 84 -3.11 -1.15 12.84
N TRP A 85 -3.12 -0.71 11.59
CA TRP A 85 -4.35 -0.65 10.80
C TRP A 85 -4.95 -2.04 10.57
N LEU A 86 -4.10 -3.03 10.27
CA LEU A 86 -4.55 -4.42 10.05
C LEU A 86 -5.09 -5.05 11.34
N ASN A 87 -4.52 -4.73 12.49
CA ASN A 87 -4.99 -5.28 13.78
C ASN A 87 -6.45 -4.90 14.06
N ALA A 88 -6.90 -3.78 13.53
CA ALA A 88 -8.29 -3.35 13.66
C ALA A 88 -9.19 -3.97 12.59
N ARG A 89 -8.63 -4.79 11.70
CA ARG A 89 -9.36 -5.38 10.58
C ARG A 89 -8.99 -6.86 10.41
N PRO A 90 -9.41 -7.70 11.35
CA PRO A 90 -9.05 -9.13 11.29
C PRO A 90 -9.55 -9.82 10.02
N GLU A 91 -10.61 -9.34 9.41
CA GLU A 91 -11.11 -9.90 8.16
C GLU A 91 -10.09 -9.75 7.02
N LEU A 92 -9.30 -8.69 7.02
CA LEU A 92 -8.27 -8.48 6.01
C LEU A 92 -7.06 -9.37 6.23
N LEU A 93 -6.75 -9.69 7.49
CA LEU A 93 -5.68 -10.62 7.80
C LEU A 93 -5.95 -12.00 7.23
N ARG A 94 -7.20 -12.42 7.20
CA ARG A 94 -7.58 -13.69 6.57
C ARG A 94 -7.26 -13.68 5.09
N LEU A 95 -7.51 -12.56 4.41
CA LEU A 95 -7.19 -12.43 2.99
C LEU A 95 -5.68 -12.47 2.77
N ALA A 96 -4.92 -11.83 3.67
CA ALA A 96 -3.46 -11.81 3.57
C ALA A 96 -2.83 -13.19 3.74
N THR A 97 -3.47 -14.07 4.53
CA THR A 97 -2.97 -15.41 4.79
C THR A 97 -3.58 -16.47 3.87
N ALA A 98 -4.55 -16.09 3.04
CA ALA A 98 -5.14 -17.01 2.09
C ALA A 98 -4.09 -17.43 1.06
N PRO A 99 -4.09 -18.71 0.64
CA PRO A 99 -3.16 -19.14 -0.42
C PRO A 99 -3.37 -18.32 -1.68
N ALA A 100 -2.29 -17.98 -2.34
CA ALA A 100 -2.37 -17.35 -3.65
C ALA A 100 -2.98 -18.34 -4.64
N GLU A 101 -3.95 -17.91 -5.35
CA GLU A 101 -4.60 -18.76 -6.35
C GLU A 101 -4.26 -18.31 -7.74
#